data_60869994e6b20c11a7feb82ae5516d13
#
_entry.id   60869994e6b20c11a7feb82ae5516d13
#
_cell.length_a   1.000
_cell.length_b   1.000
_cell.length_c   1.000
_cell.angle_alpha   90.00
_cell.angle_beta   90.00
_cell.angle_gamma   90.00
#
_symmetry.space_group_name_H-M   'P 1'
#
loop_
_entity.id
_entity.type
_entity.pdbx_description
1 polymer ?
#
loop_
_entity_poly.entity_id
_entity_poly.type
_entity_poly.pdbx_seq_one_letter_code
_entity_poly.pdbx_strand_id
1 'polypeptide(L)'
;MSTSTHDLFDFFKKANSNISDEYTRICRRVNEDPGTAGDQGEENWKELLESWIPPYFQIVTKGRILSDSGETSPQVDVIVLSPDYPKSLLNCKEYLSGGVVAAFECKTTLRRKHIGEFIEHSKKIEKLAINENGTPRKDLQSKIYYGLLAHSHEWKKENSNPKENIEKAIWEYDEKYVTHPREIPDII
;
A
#
# COMPACT_ATOMS: atom_id res chain seq x y z
N MET A 1 25.41 -18.84 24.14
CA MET A 1 24.13 -18.43 24.72
C MET A 1 23.08 -18.63 23.63
N SER A 2 22.21 -19.63 23.77
CA SER A 2 21.09 -19.85 22.85
C SER A 2 20.09 -18.72 23.08
N THR A 3 19.97 -17.78 22.16
CA THR A 3 18.87 -16.82 22.14
C THR A 3 17.60 -17.62 21.85
N SER A 4 16.82 -17.87 22.89
CA SER A 4 15.47 -18.39 22.72
C SER A 4 14.71 -17.44 21.79
N THR A 5 14.53 -17.80 20.55
CA THR A 5 13.68 -17.07 19.62
C THR A 5 12.23 -17.30 20.05
N HIS A 6 11.49 -16.23 20.19
CA HIS A 6 10.07 -16.29 20.53
C HIS A 6 9.28 -16.89 19.35
N ASP A 7 8.31 -17.75 19.60
CA ASP A 7 7.49 -18.43 18.56
C ASP A 7 6.92 -17.45 17.52
N LEU A 8 6.58 -16.23 17.94
CA LEU A 8 6.11 -15.18 17.07
C LEU A 8 7.18 -14.72 16.06
N PHE A 9 8.45 -14.73 16.45
CA PHE A 9 9.55 -14.41 15.55
C PHE A 9 9.69 -15.46 14.44
N ASP A 10 9.59 -16.73 14.80
CA ASP A 10 9.64 -17.84 13.83
C ASP A 10 8.42 -17.82 12.89
N PHE A 11 7.26 -17.41 13.40
CA PHE A 11 6.06 -17.19 12.59
C PHE A 11 6.25 -16.07 11.57
N PHE A 12 6.75 -14.90 11.98
CA PHE A 12 7.05 -13.79 11.06
C PHE A 12 8.12 -14.16 10.03
N LYS A 13 9.14 -14.89 10.44
CA LYS A 13 10.18 -15.39 9.53
C LYS A 13 9.61 -16.31 8.46
N LYS A 14 8.68 -17.21 8.84
CA LYS A 14 8.00 -18.10 7.90
C LYS A 14 7.09 -17.32 6.95
N ALA A 15 6.33 -16.35 7.43
CA ALA A 15 5.49 -15.49 6.60
C ALA A 15 6.33 -14.72 5.57
N ASN A 16 7.45 -14.15 5.98
CA ASN A 16 8.39 -13.47 5.09
C ASN A 16 9.01 -14.41 4.04
N SER A 17 9.35 -15.65 4.42
CA SER A 17 9.84 -16.65 3.47
C SER A 17 8.79 -16.99 2.41
N ASN A 18 7.54 -17.17 2.79
CA ASN A 18 6.46 -17.46 1.86
C ASN A 18 6.27 -16.34 0.82
N ILE A 19 6.31 -15.07 1.25
CA ILE A 19 6.23 -13.91 0.35
C ILE A 19 7.41 -13.88 -0.61
N SER A 20 8.62 -14.17 -0.12
CA SER A 20 9.85 -14.19 -0.94
C SER A 20 9.83 -15.32 -1.98
N ASP A 21 9.32 -16.49 -1.61
CA ASP A 21 9.21 -17.64 -2.50
C ASP A 21 8.19 -17.36 -3.62
N GLU A 22 7.06 -16.74 -3.26
CA GLU A 22 6.04 -16.34 -4.21
C GLU A 22 6.53 -15.24 -5.15
N TYR A 23 7.25 -14.24 -4.64
CA TYR A 23 7.92 -13.25 -5.48
C TYR A 23 8.88 -13.91 -6.49
N THR A 24 9.66 -14.89 -6.05
CA THR A 24 10.59 -15.62 -6.93
C THR A 24 9.84 -16.35 -8.05
N ARG A 25 8.68 -16.92 -7.73
CA ARG A 25 7.79 -17.56 -8.72
C ARG A 25 7.25 -16.55 -9.74
N ILE A 26 6.77 -15.41 -9.27
CA ILE A 26 6.24 -14.33 -10.11
C ILE A 26 7.34 -13.79 -11.04
N CYS A 27 8.53 -13.54 -10.51
CA CYS A 27 9.65 -12.97 -11.27
C CYS A 27 10.12 -13.85 -12.44
N ARG A 28 9.97 -15.15 -12.37
CA ARG A 28 10.32 -16.05 -13.50
C ARG A 28 9.49 -15.75 -14.76
N ARG A 29 8.29 -15.21 -14.60
CA ARG A 29 7.34 -14.91 -15.68
C ARG A 29 7.32 -13.45 -16.11
N VAL A 30 7.97 -12.55 -15.38
CA VAL A 30 7.97 -11.09 -15.64
C VAL A 30 8.44 -10.77 -17.07
N ASN A 31 9.41 -11.51 -17.60
CA ASN A 31 9.95 -11.29 -18.93
C ASN A 31 9.01 -11.81 -20.05
N GLU A 32 8.14 -12.75 -19.75
CA GLU A 32 7.20 -13.35 -20.70
C GLU A 32 5.90 -12.55 -20.76
N ASP A 33 5.37 -12.17 -19.60
CA ASP A 33 4.14 -11.38 -19.46
C ASP A 33 4.20 -10.46 -18.24
N PRO A 34 4.67 -9.22 -18.40
CA PRO A 34 4.77 -8.25 -17.31
C PRO A 34 3.42 -7.88 -16.68
N GLY A 35 2.34 -7.89 -17.45
CA GLY A 35 0.99 -7.58 -16.97
C GLY A 35 0.50 -8.62 -15.98
N THR A 36 0.52 -9.88 -16.37
CA THR A 36 0.14 -11.01 -15.50
C THR A 36 1.01 -11.10 -14.26
N ALA A 37 2.31 -10.79 -14.35
CA ALA A 37 3.20 -10.76 -13.20
C ALA A 37 2.83 -9.64 -12.21
N GLY A 38 2.42 -8.47 -12.70
CA GLY A 38 1.88 -7.39 -11.88
C GLY A 38 0.62 -7.82 -11.13
N ASP A 39 -0.34 -8.37 -11.85
CA ASP A 39 -1.60 -8.86 -11.30
C ASP A 39 -1.42 -9.93 -10.20
N GLN A 40 -0.48 -10.86 -10.43
CA GLN A 40 -0.14 -11.87 -9.42
C GLN A 40 0.53 -11.26 -8.18
N GLY A 41 1.34 -10.22 -8.35
CA GLY A 41 1.95 -9.47 -7.24
C GLY A 41 0.89 -8.79 -6.36
N GLU A 42 -0.11 -8.17 -6.98
CA GLU A 42 -1.24 -7.55 -6.27
C GLU A 42 -2.05 -8.60 -5.50
N GLU A 43 -2.38 -9.74 -6.14
CA GLU A 43 -3.13 -10.82 -5.49
C GLU A 43 -2.37 -11.44 -4.32
N ASN A 44 -1.05 -11.61 -4.43
CA ASN A 44 -0.21 -12.09 -3.33
C ASN A 44 -0.27 -11.14 -2.10
N TRP A 45 -0.25 -9.83 -2.31
CA TRP A 45 -0.42 -8.86 -1.23
C TRP A 45 -1.84 -8.92 -0.64
N LYS A 46 -2.85 -9.08 -1.47
CA LYS A 46 -4.24 -9.25 -1.01
C LYS A 46 -4.38 -10.49 -0.12
N GLU A 47 -3.88 -11.65 -0.57
CA GLU A 47 -3.91 -12.90 0.21
C GLU A 47 -3.18 -12.75 1.56
N LEU A 48 -2.03 -12.05 1.57
CA LEU A 48 -1.35 -11.74 2.81
C LEU A 48 -2.23 -10.92 3.75
N LEU A 49 -2.79 -9.82 3.27
CA LEU A 49 -3.66 -8.95 4.06
C LEU A 49 -4.91 -9.70 4.57
N GLU A 50 -5.53 -10.55 3.75
CA GLU A 50 -6.65 -11.40 4.15
C GLU A 50 -6.28 -12.37 5.27
N SER A 51 -5.03 -12.82 5.32
CA SER A 51 -4.56 -13.72 6.38
C SER A 51 -4.27 -13.02 7.72
N TRP A 52 -4.08 -11.68 7.71
CA TRP A 52 -3.69 -10.88 8.88
C TRP A 52 -4.79 -9.96 9.39
N ILE A 53 -5.66 -9.50 8.49
CA ILE A 53 -6.75 -8.59 8.83
C ILE A 53 -7.98 -9.42 9.23
N PRO A 54 -8.75 -8.99 10.25
CA PRO A 54 -9.96 -9.68 10.65
C PRO A 54 -10.94 -9.88 9.49
N PRO A 55 -11.62 -11.05 9.38
CA PRO A 55 -12.38 -11.46 8.20
C PRO A 55 -13.66 -10.65 7.94
N TYR A 56 -14.01 -9.73 8.82
CA TYR A 56 -15.14 -8.82 8.60
C TYR A 56 -14.77 -7.59 7.75
N PHE A 57 -13.49 -7.29 7.56
CA PHE A 57 -13.05 -6.33 6.54
C PHE A 57 -13.14 -6.96 5.15
N GLN A 58 -13.42 -6.14 4.15
CA GLN A 58 -13.43 -6.58 2.76
C GLN A 58 -12.18 -6.08 2.05
N ILE A 59 -11.48 -6.96 1.34
CA ILE A 59 -10.27 -6.60 0.59
C ILE A 59 -10.55 -6.76 -0.90
N VAL A 60 -10.36 -5.69 -1.65
CA VAL A 60 -10.63 -5.63 -3.08
C VAL A 60 -9.40 -5.16 -3.84
N THR A 61 -9.31 -5.50 -5.11
CA THR A 61 -8.19 -5.13 -5.98
C THR A 61 -8.65 -4.27 -7.15
N LYS A 62 -7.74 -3.39 -7.62
CA LYS A 62 -7.93 -2.56 -8.83
C LYS A 62 -9.16 -1.69 -8.79
N GLY A 63 -9.21 -0.77 -7.83
CA GLY A 63 -10.32 0.15 -7.67
C GLY A 63 -9.89 1.60 -7.62
N ARG A 64 -10.87 2.50 -7.57
CA ARG A 64 -10.70 3.93 -7.35
C ARG A 64 -11.47 4.35 -6.12
N ILE A 65 -10.95 5.32 -5.41
CA ILE A 65 -11.62 5.91 -4.24
C ILE A 65 -12.42 7.10 -4.75
N LEU A 66 -13.69 7.13 -4.40
CA LEU A 66 -14.67 8.15 -4.80
C LEU A 66 -14.98 9.04 -3.59
N SER A 67 -14.81 10.35 -3.74
CA SER A 67 -15.21 11.33 -2.73
C SER A 67 -16.72 11.61 -2.76
N ASP A 68 -17.20 12.24 -1.70
CA ASP A 68 -18.59 12.71 -1.63
C ASP A 68 -18.91 13.78 -2.69
N SER A 69 -17.88 14.50 -3.18
CA SER A 69 -18.03 15.49 -4.26
C SER A 69 -18.05 14.88 -5.67
N GLY A 70 -17.84 13.56 -5.79
CA GLY A 70 -17.75 12.86 -7.08
C GLY A 70 -16.37 12.84 -7.73
N GLU A 71 -15.34 13.33 -7.05
CA GLU A 71 -13.94 13.21 -7.51
C GLU A 71 -13.42 11.81 -7.25
N THR A 72 -12.55 11.30 -8.14
CA THR A 72 -11.99 9.95 -8.02
C THR A 72 -10.47 9.96 -7.92
N SER A 73 -9.92 9.01 -7.16
CA SER A 73 -8.48 8.78 -7.10
C SER A 73 -7.93 8.21 -8.41
N PRO A 74 -6.61 8.22 -8.61
CA PRO A 74 -5.95 7.23 -9.46
C PRO A 74 -6.38 5.80 -9.08
N GLN A 75 -6.14 4.83 -9.97
CA GLN A 75 -6.36 3.43 -9.61
C GLN A 75 -5.43 3.03 -8.46
N VAL A 76 -6.00 2.33 -7.48
CA VAL A 76 -5.29 1.76 -6.33
C VAL A 76 -5.28 0.24 -6.48
N ASP A 77 -4.15 -0.38 -6.18
CA ASP A 77 -3.94 -1.80 -6.44
C ASP A 77 -4.69 -2.68 -5.43
N VAL A 78 -4.63 -2.35 -4.13
CA VAL A 78 -5.37 -3.07 -3.07
C VAL A 78 -6.07 -2.07 -2.15
N ILE A 79 -7.35 -2.31 -1.84
CA ILE A 79 -8.17 -1.45 -0.98
C ILE A 79 -8.80 -2.31 0.12
N VAL A 80 -8.68 -1.85 1.36
CA VAL A 80 -9.33 -2.44 2.54
C VAL A 80 -10.55 -1.60 2.88
N LEU A 81 -11.72 -2.22 2.85
CA LEU A 81 -13.00 -1.60 3.13
C LEU A 81 -13.46 -1.93 4.55
N SER A 82 -14.20 -1.00 5.15
CA SER A 82 -14.77 -1.17 6.49
C SER A 82 -15.77 -2.34 6.53
N PRO A 83 -16.00 -2.93 7.71
CA PRO A 83 -16.99 -4.00 7.89
C PRO A 83 -18.42 -3.63 7.45
N ASP A 84 -18.74 -2.34 7.54
CA ASP A 84 -20.08 -1.80 7.21
C ASP A 84 -20.24 -1.49 5.72
N TYR A 85 -19.19 -1.72 4.90
CA TYR A 85 -19.27 -1.41 3.47
C TYR A 85 -20.31 -2.28 2.76
N PRO A 86 -21.22 -1.68 1.95
CA PRO A 86 -22.30 -2.43 1.30
C PRO A 86 -21.77 -3.49 0.34
N LYS A 87 -22.13 -4.76 0.58
CA LYS A 87 -21.67 -5.90 -0.25
C LYS A 87 -22.05 -5.75 -1.74
N SER A 88 -23.17 -5.11 -2.04
CA SER A 88 -23.61 -4.86 -3.40
C SER A 88 -22.68 -3.94 -4.20
N LEU A 89 -21.85 -3.13 -3.52
CA LEU A 89 -20.92 -2.19 -4.15
C LEU A 89 -19.50 -2.75 -4.33
N LEU A 90 -19.20 -3.95 -3.82
CA LEU A 90 -17.84 -4.52 -3.87
C LEU A 90 -17.31 -4.72 -5.30
N ASN A 91 -18.19 -4.92 -6.27
CA ASN A 91 -17.82 -5.18 -7.66
C ASN A 91 -17.81 -3.92 -8.54
N CYS A 92 -18.14 -2.74 -7.99
CA CYS A 92 -18.29 -1.51 -8.77
C CYS A 92 -16.95 -0.89 -9.19
N LYS A 93 -15.82 -1.31 -8.59
CA LYS A 93 -14.49 -0.77 -8.83
C LYS A 93 -14.33 0.72 -8.51
N GLU A 94 -15.33 1.35 -7.95
CA GLU A 94 -15.34 2.68 -7.36
C GLU A 94 -15.87 2.57 -5.93
N TYR A 95 -15.08 3.02 -4.97
CA TYR A 95 -15.33 2.81 -3.55
C TYR A 95 -15.45 4.14 -2.83
N LEU A 96 -16.55 4.36 -2.12
CA LEU A 96 -16.78 5.58 -1.35
C LEU A 96 -15.71 5.76 -0.30
N SER A 97 -15.09 6.94 -0.26
CA SER A 97 -13.97 7.28 0.63
C SER A 97 -14.29 7.08 2.10
N GLY A 98 -15.53 7.34 2.52
CA GLY A 98 -16.00 7.12 3.90
C GLY A 98 -16.00 5.66 4.35
N GLY A 99 -15.94 4.71 3.42
CA GLY A 99 -15.87 3.28 3.70
C GLY A 99 -14.50 2.65 3.46
N VAL A 100 -13.51 3.43 3.01
CA VAL A 100 -12.13 2.97 2.81
C VAL A 100 -11.34 3.14 4.11
N VAL A 101 -10.74 2.05 4.59
CA VAL A 101 -9.88 2.04 5.79
C VAL A 101 -8.43 2.18 5.41
N ALA A 102 -7.99 1.41 4.40
CA ALA A 102 -6.63 1.48 3.90
C ALA A 102 -6.58 1.28 2.38
N ALA A 103 -5.54 1.79 1.77
CA ALA A 103 -5.29 1.70 0.34
C ALA A 103 -3.79 1.48 0.10
N PHE A 104 -3.45 0.56 -0.80
CA PHE A 104 -2.06 0.20 -1.05
C PHE A 104 -1.75 0.21 -2.55
N GLU A 105 -0.61 0.81 -2.89
CA GLU A 105 0.05 0.58 -4.17
C GLU A 105 1.01 -0.59 -4.05
N CYS A 106 1.04 -1.46 -5.05
CA CYS A 106 1.87 -2.65 -5.09
C CYS A 106 2.91 -2.57 -6.20
N LYS A 107 4.16 -2.88 -5.88
CA LYS A 107 5.23 -2.94 -6.87
C LYS A 107 5.99 -4.26 -6.76
N THR A 108 6.22 -4.93 -7.86
CA THR A 108 7.09 -6.11 -7.88
C THR A 108 8.54 -5.72 -7.54
N THR A 109 9.00 -4.59 -8.07
CA THR A 109 10.32 -4.04 -7.77
C THR A 109 10.21 -2.54 -7.49
N LEU A 110 10.51 -2.14 -6.28
CA LEU A 110 10.52 -0.73 -5.86
C LEU A 110 11.67 0.01 -6.55
N ARG A 111 11.33 1.15 -7.14
CA ARG A 111 12.28 2.09 -7.74
C ARG A 111 12.09 3.47 -7.14
N ARG A 112 13.14 4.29 -7.20
CA ARG A 112 13.07 5.67 -6.71
C ARG A 112 11.87 6.46 -7.25
N LYS A 113 11.58 6.35 -8.55
CA LYS A 113 10.44 7.03 -9.18
C LYS A 113 9.08 6.62 -8.58
N HIS A 114 8.93 5.35 -8.17
CA HIS A 114 7.68 4.86 -7.59
C HIS A 114 7.40 5.52 -6.23
N ILE A 115 8.44 5.85 -5.47
CA ILE A 115 8.29 6.58 -4.20
C ILE A 115 7.75 7.99 -4.48
N GLY A 116 8.27 8.68 -5.50
CA GLY A 116 7.78 10.01 -5.88
C GLY A 116 6.33 10.01 -6.36
N GLU A 117 5.97 9.07 -7.24
CA GLU A 117 4.61 8.88 -7.73
C GLU A 117 3.64 8.57 -6.57
N PHE A 118 4.06 7.73 -5.64
CA PHE A 118 3.28 7.34 -4.48
C PHE A 118 3.01 8.52 -3.52
N ILE A 119 4.03 9.33 -3.21
CA ILE A 119 3.87 10.52 -2.36
C ILE A 119 2.96 11.55 -3.04
N GLU A 120 3.06 11.73 -4.35
CA GLU A 120 2.14 12.60 -5.09
C GLU A 120 0.68 12.07 -5.06
N HIS A 121 0.50 10.75 -5.13
CA HIS A 121 -0.81 10.12 -5.03
C HIS A 121 -1.39 10.19 -3.62
N SER A 122 -0.57 10.10 -2.56
CA SER A 122 -1.00 10.28 -1.18
C SER A 122 -1.76 11.60 -1.01
N LYS A 123 -1.21 12.68 -1.51
CA LYS A 123 -1.87 13.99 -1.51
C LYS A 123 -3.24 13.99 -2.20
N LYS A 124 -3.39 13.27 -3.31
CA LYS A 124 -4.67 13.16 -4.02
C LYS A 124 -5.69 12.36 -3.23
N ILE A 125 -5.26 11.24 -2.63
CA ILE A 125 -6.13 10.37 -1.82
C ILE A 125 -6.61 11.09 -0.57
N GLU A 126 -5.73 11.81 0.13
CA GLU A 126 -6.09 12.58 1.30
C GLU A 126 -7.15 13.65 1.00
N LYS A 127 -7.05 14.34 -0.12
CA LYS A 127 -8.06 15.32 -0.55
C LYS A 127 -9.46 14.71 -0.70
N LEU A 128 -9.55 13.46 -1.16
CA LEU A 128 -10.83 12.78 -1.34
C LEU A 128 -11.48 12.38 0.00
N ALA A 129 -10.70 12.28 1.06
CA ALA A 129 -11.15 11.88 2.39
C ALA A 129 -11.47 13.07 3.32
N ILE A 130 -11.27 14.32 2.87
CA ILE A 130 -11.48 15.52 3.70
C ILE A 130 -12.98 15.69 4.01
N ASN A 131 -13.29 15.78 5.31
CA ASN A 131 -14.52 16.38 5.83
C ASN A 131 -14.17 17.71 6.50
N GLU A 132 -14.70 18.81 6.02
CA GLU A 132 -14.41 20.16 6.51
C GLU A 132 -14.78 20.40 7.98
N ASN A 133 -15.53 19.49 8.60
CA ASN A 133 -16.02 19.61 9.98
C ASN A 133 -15.17 18.87 11.02
N GLY A 134 -13.85 18.91 10.88
CA GLY A 134 -12.91 18.24 11.78
C GLY A 134 -12.47 19.10 12.96
N THR A 135 -12.02 18.45 14.05
CA THR A 135 -11.22 19.11 15.08
C THR A 135 -9.78 19.27 14.59
N PRO A 136 -8.97 20.23 15.10
CA PRO A 136 -7.56 20.37 14.72
C PRO A 136 -6.76 19.07 14.80
N ARG A 137 -7.06 18.21 15.79
CA ARG A 137 -6.42 16.89 15.92
C ARG A 137 -6.78 15.95 14.76
N LYS A 138 -8.05 15.94 14.34
CA LYS A 138 -8.51 15.11 13.21
C LYS A 138 -7.97 15.62 11.87
N ASP A 139 -7.72 16.93 11.79
CA ASP A 139 -7.17 17.55 10.60
C ASP A 139 -5.70 17.18 10.36
N LEU A 140 -4.98 16.78 11.40
CA LEU A 140 -3.59 16.32 11.31
C LEU A 140 -3.45 14.82 11.01
N GLN A 141 -4.54 14.06 11.04
CA GLN A 141 -4.52 12.61 10.86
C GLN A 141 -5.08 12.24 9.48
N SER A 142 -4.38 11.38 8.77
CA SER A 142 -4.91 10.69 7.60
C SER A 142 -6.18 9.91 7.98
N LYS A 143 -7.17 9.89 7.11
CA LYS A 143 -8.39 9.09 7.29
C LYS A 143 -8.30 7.74 6.61
N ILE A 144 -7.49 7.65 5.59
CA ILE A 144 -7.23 6.43 4.82
C ILE A 144 -5.77 6.11 5.01
N TYR A 145 -5.45 4.99 5.66
CA TYR A 145 -4.07 4.51 5.73
C TYR A 145 -3.57 4.22 4.32
N TYR A 146 -2.59 5.00 3.87
CA TYR A 146 -2.05 4.84 2.51
C TYR A 146 -0.64 4.29 2.54
N GLY A 147 -0.42 3.17 1.83
CA GLY A 147 0.82 2.42 1.90
C GLY A 147 1.37 1.99 0.53
N LEU A 148 2.70 1.82 0.45
CA LEU A 148 3.42 1.28 -0.69
C LEU A 148 4.03 -0.07 -0.33
N LEU A 149 3.58 -1.13 -0.98
CA LEU A 149 4.03 -2.50 -0.76
C LEU A 149 4.93 -2.94 -1.92
N ALA A 150 6.07 -3.53 -1.62
CA ALA A 150 6.98 -4.00 -2.65
C ALA A 150 7.62 -5.35 -2.30
N HIS A 151 7.71 -6.24 -3.27
CA HIS A 151 8.34 -7.55 -3.08
C HIS A 151 9.88 -7.46 -3.14
N SER A 152 10.41 -6.47 -3.84
CA SER A 152 11.84 -6.28 -4.05
C SER A 152 12.17 -4.81 -4.32
N HIS A 153 13.44 -4.50 -4.49
CA HIS A 153 13.93 -3.16 -4.78
C HIS A 153 15.05 -3.17 -5.83
N GLU A 154 15.31 -2.01 -6.45
CA GLU A 154 16.36 -1.87 -7.49
C GLU A 154 17.79 -1.75 -6.93
N TRP A 155 17.96 -1.41 -5.66
CA TRP A 155 19.25 -1.16 -5.02
C TRP A 155 19.97 -2.46 -4.62
N LYS A 156 20.43 -3.25 -5.62
CA LYS A 156 21.03 -4.59 -5.40
C LYS A 156 22.57 -4.61 -5.46
N LYS A 157 23.24 -3.47 -5.62
CA LYS A 157 24.70 -3.40 -5.64
C LYS A 157 25.28 -3.67 -4.24
N GLU A 158 26.41 -4.38 -4.15
CA GLU A 158 27.06 -4.78 -2.87
C GLU A 158 27.28 -3.62 -1.89
N ASN A 159 27.60 -2.42 -2.40
CA ASN A 159 27.84 -1.23 -1.59
C ASN A 159 26.58 -0.33 -1.48
N SER A 160 25.42 -0.81 -1.84
CA SER A 160 24.18 -0.05 -1.75
C SER A 160 23.50 -0.32 -0.42
N ASN A 161 23.05 0.74 0.25
CA ASN A 161 22.17 0.64 1.41
C ASN A 161 20.71 0.93 0.96
N PRO A 162 19.90 -0.09 0.72
CA PRO A 162 18.52 0.10 0.25
C PRO A 162 17.70 0.96 1.19
N LYS A 163 17.83 0.75 2.51
CA LYS A 163 17.10 1.50 3.52
C LYS A 163 17.40 2.99 3.43
N GLU A 164 18.67 3.37 3.44
CA GLU A 164 19.08 4.78 3.33
C GLU A 164 18.65 5.41 2.00
N ASN A 165 18.69 4.65 0.90
CA ASN A 165 18.25 5.13 -0.40
C ASN A 165 16.74 5.39 -0.44
N ILE A 166 15.96 4.53 0.20
CA ILE A 166 14.49 4.69 0.33
C ILE A 166 14.20 5.91 1.22
N GLU A 167 14.78 5.96 2.41
CA GLU A 167 14.61 7.09 3.34
C GLU A 167 14.96 8.43 2.68
N LYS A 168 16.10 8.50 1.99
CA LYS A 168 16.51 9.70 1.27
C LYS A 168 15.52 10.07 0.17
N ALA A 169 15.01 9.11 -0.57
CA ALA A 169 14.00 9.37 -1.59
C ALA A 169 12.68 9.88 -0.98
N ILE A 170 12.25 9.29 0.15
CA ILE A 170 11.07 9.76 0.88
C ILE A 170 11.23 11.22 1.27
N TRP A 171 12.33 11.58 1.96
CA TRP A 171 12.58 12.96 2.39
C TRP A 171 12.60 13.95 1.24
N GLU A 172 13.26 13.63 0.13
CA GLU A 172 13.34 14.52 -1.04
C GLU A 172 11.98 14.73 -1.72
N TYR A 173 11.16 13.69 -1.80
CA TYR A 173 9.83 13.81 -2.41
C TYR A 173 8.81 14.40 -1.44
N ASP A 174 8.95 14.15 -0.14
CA ASP A 174 8.15 14.77 0.90
C ASP A 174 8.31 16.31 0.87
N GLU A 175 9.55 16.78 0.92
CA GLU A 175 9.86 18.22 0.81
C GLU A 175 9.29 18.87 -0.48
N LYS A 176 9.22 18.08 -1.56
CA LYS A 176 8.74 18.57 -2.85
C LYS A 176 7.22 18.62 -2.98
N TYR A 177 6.52 17.61 -2.47
CA TYR A 177 5.10 17.40 -2.76
C TYR A 177 4.18 17.63 -1.57
N VAL A 178 4.62 17.32 -0.35
CA VAL A 178 3.79 17.41 0.85
C VAL A 178 3.69 18.84 1.34
N THR A 179 2.47 19.26 1.61
CA THR A 179 2.18 20.60 2.12
C THR A 179 1.47 20.58 3.48
N HIS A 180 0.98 19.39 3.88
CA HIS A 180 0.26 19.21 5.13
C HIS A 180 0.61 17.83 5.74
N PRO A 181 0.77 17.68 7.07
CA PRO A 181 1.19 16.42 7.70
C PRO A 181 0.36 15.19 7.34
N ARG A 182 -0.95 15.34 7.11
CA ARG A 182 -1.83 14.22 6.70
C ARG A 182 -1.55 13.68 5.30
N GLU A 183 -0.84 14.44 4.46
CA GLU A 183 -0.47 14.03 3.10
C GLU A 183 0.73 13.07 3.11
N ILE A 184 1.40 12.91 4.27
CA ILE A 184 2.51 11.98 4.45
C ILE A 184 1.95 10.55 4.45
N PRO A 185 2.48 9.66 3.59
CA PRO A 185 2.05 8.27 3.58
C PRO A 185 2.35 7.55 4.91
N ASP A 186 1.50 6.59 5.27
CA ASP A 186 1.61 5.88 6.54
C ASP A 186 2.63 4.74 6.52
N ILE A 187 2.84 4.10 5.35
CA ILE A 187 3.65 2.88 5.23
C ILE A 187 4.43 2.89 3.91
N ILE A 188 5.72 2.63 3.98
CA ILE A 188 6.58 2.30 2.84
C ILE A 188 7.48 1.12 3.19
#